data_a595dd799fd6adc094ac36bdd1a04b0c
#
_entry.id   a595dd799fd6adc094ac36bdd1a04b0c
#
_cell.length_a   1.000
_cell.length_b   1.000
_cell.length_c   1.000
_cell.angle_alpha   90.00
_cell.angle_beta   90.00
_cell.angle_gamma   90.00
#
_symmetry.space_group_name_H-M   'P 1'
#
loop_
_entity.id
_entity.type
_entity.pdbx_description
1 polymer ?
#
loop_
_entity_poly.entity_id
_entity_poly.type
_entity_poly.pdbx_seq_one_letter_code
_entity_poly.pdbx_strand_id
1 'polypeptide(L)'
;LIAGLLCSCHINKVSGDGNVVSKEIPIKDYDEIQIEGENVDFKYMQSDDVPYLKVETDQNIMDLLDINTDSKVLVVRPKNRHTGINPTRFIVITNSTALKEFKMAGGGNCDLGKGLNGKKLEIRFAGGGTIKADSIAITRLDCEIAGSGTVSLSGKTEKMNIKSAGSSKIKAFGLETEELTCKAAGSTHIEI
;
A
#
# COMPACT_ATOMS: atom_id res chain seq x y z
N LEU A 1 -35.44 -1.35 -24.40
CA LEU A 1 -35.31 -2.03 -23.13
C LEU A 1 -33.90 -2.67 -23.11
N ILE A 2 -32.89 -1.96 -22.54
CA ILE A 2 -31.56 -2.50 -22.32
C ILE A 2 -31.56 -3.01 -20.87
N ALA A 3 -31.68 -4.32 -20.70
CA ALA A 3 -31.51 -4.99 -19.42
C ALA A 3 -30.00 -4.95 -19.07
N GLY A 4 -29.60 -4.04 -18.19
CA GLY A 4 -28.29 -4.04 -17.62
C GLY A 4 -28.10 -5.31 -16.77
N LEU A 5 -27.27 -6.24 -17.21
CA LEU A 5 -26.77 -7.32 -16.36
C LEU A 5 -25.92 -6.68 -15.27
N LEU A 6 -26.48 -6.49 -14.08
CA LEU A 6 -25.73 -6.31 -12.85
C LEU A 6 -25.07 -7.66 -12.53
N CYS A 7 -23.86 -7.85 -13.00
CA CYS A 7 -23.02 -8.98 -12.57
C CYS A 7 -22.64 -8.70 -11.12
N SER A 8 -23.43 -9.18 -10.18
CA SER A 8 -23.10 -9.22 -8.76
C SER A 8 -21.98 -10.25 -8.60
N CYS A 9 -20.74 -9.81 -8.66
CA CYS A 9 -19.62 -10.64 -8.22
C CYS A 9 -19.78 -10.89 -6.72
N HIS A 10 -20.33 -12.03 -6.36
CA HIS A 10 -20.29 -12.54 -4.99
C HIS A 10 -18.82 -12.90 -4.68
N ILE A 11 -18.10 -11.97 -4.07
CA ILE A 11 -16.80 -12.26 -3.49
C ILE A 11 -17.08 -13.02 -2.19
N ASN A 12 -16.74 -14.31 -2.15
CA ASN A 12 -16.78 -15.06 -0.91
C ASN A 12 -15.81 -14.41 0.08
N LYS A 13 -16.33 -13.83 1.18
CA LYS A 13 -15.54 -13.15 2.20
C LYS A 13 -15.33 -14.08 3.38
N VAL A 14 -14.06 -14.37 3.69
CA VAL A 14 -13.66 -15.17 4.85
C VAL A 14 -13.37 -14.21 6.00
N SER A 15 -14.09 -14.36 7.11
CA SER A 15 -13.82 -13.60 8.34
C SER A 15 -12.77 -14.30 9.19
N GLY A 16 -11.95 -13.50 9.90
CA GLY A 16 -11.03 -14.00 10.90
C GLY A 16 -11.74 -14.75 12.02
N ASP A 17 -11.13 -15.78 12.55
CA ASP A 17 -11.65 -16.63 13.62
C ASP A 17 -11.34 -16.10 15.04
N GLY A 18 -10.62 -14.97 15.12
CA GLY A 18 -10.19 -14.36 16.37
C GLY A 18 -8.95 -14.99 17.00
N ASN A 19 -8.44 -16.09 16.46
CA ASN A 19 -7.20 -16.72 16.89
C ASN A 19 -6.00 -16.05 16.22
N VAL A 20 -5.57 -14.91 16.75
CA VAL A 20 -4.48 -14.12 16.17
C VAL A 20 -3.13 -14.79 16.39
N VAL A 21 -2.42 -15.02 15.31
CA VAL A 21 -1.06 -15.57 15.29
C VAL A 21 -0.08 -14.57 14.69
N SER A 22 1.17 -14.66 15.10
CA SER A 22 2.28 -13.86 14.60
C SER A 22 3.34 -14.76 14.02
N LYS A 23 3.74 -14.51 12.77
CA LYS A 23 4.80 -15.26 12.08
C LYS A 23 5.88 -14.32 11.55
N GLU A 24 7.13 -14.68 11.82
CA GLU A 24 8.29 -14.15 11.13
C GLU A 24 8.58 -15.04 9.93
N ILE A 25 8.67 -14.43 8.76
CA ILE A 25 8.79 -15.14 7.49
C ILE A 25 10.14 -14.79 6.88
N PRO A 26 11.01 -15.77 6.62
CA PRO A 26 12.27 -15.52 5.92
C PRO A 26 12.00 -14.97 4.52
N ILE A 27 12.63 -13.83 4.23
CA ILE A 27 12.49 -13.14 2.94
C ILE A 27 13.86 -12.79 2.36
N LYS A 28 13.91 -12.59 1.05
CA LYS A 28 15.05 -11.96 0.38
C LYS A 28 14.81 -10.46 0.28
N ASP A 29 15.88 -9.68 0.05
CA ASP A 29 15.74 -8.25 -0.21
C ASP A 29 14.92 -7.98 -1.47
N TYR A 30 14.13 -6.91 -1.41
CA TYR A 30 13.19 -6.50 -2.44
C TYR A 30 13.19 -4.97 -2.57
N ASP A 31 12.62 -4.46 -3.66
CA ASP A 31 12.46 -3.03 -3.89
C ASP A 31 11.03 -2.65 -4.35
N GLU A 32 10.15 -3.64 -4.43
CA GLU A 32 8.72 -3.45 -4.68
C GLU A 32 7.86 -4.17 -3.64
N ILE A 33 6.70 -3.60 -3.30
CA ILE A 33 5.74 -4.16 -2.36
C ILE A 33 4.35 -4.21 -2.99
N GLN A 34 3.68 -5.35 -2.87
CA GLN A 34 2.29 -5.55 -3.27
C GLN A 34 1.48 -6.14 -2.14
N ILE A 35 0.50 -5.39 -1.64
CA ILE A 35 -0.39 -5.79 -0.56
C ILE A 35 -1.84 -5.77 -1.04
N GLU A 36 -2.58 -6.84 -0.79
CA GLU A 36 -4.01 -6.90 -1.04
C GLU A 36 -4.73 -7.35 0.24
N GLY A 37 -5.65 -6.53 0.74
CA GLY A 37 -6.43 -6.83 1.94
C GLY A 37 -7.16 -5.64 2.53
N GLU A 38 -8.05 -5.93 3.47
CA GLU A 38 -8.79 -4.93 4.25
C GLU A 38 -8.21 -4.85 5.66
N ASN A 39 -8.34 -3.68 6.29
CA ASN A 39 -7.89 -3.40 7.66
C ASN A 39 -6.39 -3.68 7.89
N VAL A 40 -5.56 -3.45 6.86
CA VAL A 40 -4.11 -3.67 6.96
C VAL A 40 -3.46 -2.53 7.74
N ASP A 41 -2.69 -2.86 8.78
CA ASP A 41 -1.74 -1.96 9.45
C ASP A 41 -0.33 -2.31 8.97
N PHE A 42 0.14 -1.59 7.97
CA PHE A 42 1.42 -1.85 7.31
C PHE A 42 2.48 -0.86 7.79
N LYS A 43 3.65 -1.39 8.15
CA LYS A 43 4.81 -0.60 8.57
C LYS A 43 6.05 -1.02 7.80
N TYR A 44 6.67 -0.06 7.15
CA TYR A 44 7.90 -0.25 6.39
C TYR A 44 9.02 0.64 6.93
N MET A 45 10.24 0.16 6.83
CA MET A 45 11.44 0.93 7.10
C MET A 45 12.49 0.66 6.02
N GLN A 46 13.02 1.69 5.39
CA GLN A 46 14.20 1.54 4.54
C GLN A 46 15.42 1.37 5.44
N SER A 47 16.14 0.26 5.29
CA SER A 47 17.30 -0.09 6.14
C SER A 47 18.22 -1.04 5.40
N ASP A 48 19.52 -0.93 5.66
CA ASP A 48 20.53 -1.88 5.19
C ASP A 48 20.66 -3.13 6.09
N ASP A 49 19.78 -3.26 7.09
CA ASP A 49 19.72 -4.44 7.94
C ASP A 49 19.22 -5.67 7.15
N VAL A 50 19.39 -6.84 7.73
CA VAL A 50 18.85 -8.09 7.16
C VAL A 50 17.37 -7.94 6.90
N PRO A 51 16.89 -8.30 5.68
CA PRO A 51 15.48 -8.23 5.36
C PRO A 51 14.62 -9.02 6.33
N TYR A 52 13.58 -8.38 6.83
CA TYR A 52 12.70 -8.90 7.87
C TYR A 52 11.24 -8.74 7.45
N LEU A 53 10.44 -9.76 7.69
CA LEU A 53 9.00 -9.71 7.51
C LEU A 53 8.30 -10.38 8.69
N LYS A 54 7.44 -9.62 9.34
CA LYS A 54 6.51 -10.11 10.36
C LYS A 54 5.08 -9.87 9.91
N VAL A 55 4.28 -10.92 9.96
CA VAL A 55 2.83 -10.86 9.67
C VAL A 55 2.07 -11.36 10.89
N GLU A 56 1.08 -10.58 11.31
CA GLU A 56 0.19 -10.90 12.42
C GLU A 56 -1.25 -10.80 11.95
N THR A 57 -1.98 -11.91 12.00
CA THR A 57 -3.39 -11.99 11.59
C THR A 57 -4.03 -13.25 12.17
N ASP A 58 -5.33 -13.44 11.97
CA ASP A 58 -6.02 -14.67 12.36
C ASP A 58 -5.42 -15.89 11.68
N GLN A 59 -5.37 -17.04 12.38
CA GLN A 59 -4.75 -18.27 11.85
C GLN A 59 -5.42 -18.72 10.54
N ASN A 60 -6.74 -18.70 10.48
CA ASN A 60 -7.48 -19.08 9.28
C ASN A 60 -7.22 -18.14 8.10
N ILE A 61 -6.95 -16.85 8.36
CA ILE A 61 -6.56 -15.88 7.33
C ILE A 61 -5.11 -16.11 6.91
N MET A 62 -4.18 -16.34 7.87
CA MET A 62 -2.77 -16.61 7.59
C MET A 62 -2.61 -17.78 6.60
N ASP A 63 -3.40 -18.83 6.74
CA ASP A 63 -3.37 -20.01 5.88
C ASP A 63 -3.85 -19.74 4.44
N LEU A 64 -4.61 -18.67 4.24
CA LEU A 64 -5.09 -18.20 2.94
C LEU A 64 -4.13 -17.22 2.23
N LEU A 65 -3.10 -16.70 2.93
CA LEU A 65 -2.19 -15.73 2.34
C LEU A 65 -1.12 -16.39 1.45
N ASP A 66 -0.88 -15.76 0.30
CA ASP A 66 0.31 -15.91 -0.53
C ASP A 66 1.31 -14.86 -0.08
N ILE A 67 2.44 -15.30 0.51
CA ILE A 67 3.49 -14.43 1.00
C ILE A 67 4.81 -14.90 0.41
N ASN A 68 5.43 -14.09 -0.42
CA ASN A 68 6.71 -14.41 -1.06
C ASN A 68 7.50 -13.15 -1.44
N THR A 69 8.80 -13.34 -1.79
CA THR A 69 9.69 -12.28 -2.30
C THR A 69 10.34 -12.70 -3.61
N ASP A 70 9.53 -13.01 -4.61
CA ASP A 70 10.02 -13.38 -5.92
C ASP A 70 10.29 -12.13 -6.79
N SER A 71 11.35 -12.21 -7.60
CA SER A 71 11.73 -11.14 -8.54
C SER A 71 11.87 -9.75 -7.91
N LYS A 72 12.32 -9.67 -6.65
CA LYS A 72 12.44 -8.46 -5.84
C LYS A 72 11.10 -7.78 -5.52
N VAL A 73 10.01 -8.51 -5.52
CA VAL A 73 8.68 -8.04 -5.13
C VAL A 73 8.25 -8.76 -3.88
N LEU A 74 8.03 -8.03 -2.78
CA LEU A 74 7.33 -8.57 -1.62
C LEU A 74 5.83 -8.61 -1.92
N VAL A 75 5.25 -9.80 -1.92
CA VAL A 75 3.82 -10.04 -2.12
C VAL A 75 3.18 -10.48 -0.81
N VAL A 76 2.09 -9.83 -0.39
CA VAL A 76 1.23 -10.25 0.71
C VAL A 76 -0.22 -10.09 0.26
N ARG A 77 -0.87 -11.20 -0.09
CA ARG A 77 -2.24 -11.19 -0.65
C ARG A 77 -2.95 -12.52 -0.45
N PRO A 78 -4.28 -12.60 -0.63
CA PRO A 78 -4.97 -13.89 -0.70
C PRO A 78 -4.45 -14.75 -1.88
N LYS A 79 -4.25 -16.04 -1.65
CA LYS A 79 -3.87 -17.03 -2.69
C LYS A 79 -4.90 -17.06 -3.83
N ASN A 80 -6.17 -16.95 -3.48
CA ASN A 80 -7.25 -16.85 -4.45
C ASN A 80 -7.76 -15.39 -4.47
N ARG A 81 -7.53 -14.68 -5.55
CA ARG A 81 -7.93 -13.27 -5.72
C ARG A 81 -9.45 -13.04 -5.72
N HIS A 82 -10.25 -14.09 -5.86
CA HIS A 82 -11.71 -14.02 -5.74
C HIS A 82 -12.19 -14.23 -4.30
N THR A 83 -11.29 -14.44 -3.34
CA THR A 83 -11.61 -14.58 -1.93
C THR A 83 -11.31 -13.27 -1.21
N GLY A 84 -12.32 -12.54 -0.79
CA GLY A 84 -12.17 -11.42 0.12
C GLY A 84 -11.80 -11.94 1.50
N ILE A 85 -10.90 -11.24 2.20
CA ILE A 85 -10.56 -11.52 3.60
C ILE A 85 -11.02 -10.36 4.48
N ASN A 86 -11.50 -10.69 5.68
CA ASN A 86 -11.90 -9.72 6.69
C ASN A 86 -11.30 -10.14 8.04
N PRO A 87 -9.99 -9.88 8.24
CA PRO A 87 -9.29 -10.25 9.46
C PRO A 87 -9.77 -9.44 10.66
N THR A 88 -9.70 -9.99 11.86
CA THR A 88 -9.87 -9.24 13.10
C THR A 88 -8.67 -8.34 13.37
N ARG A 89 -7.48 -8.75 12.90
CA ARG A 89 -6.23 -8.02 12.96
C ARG A 89 -5.37 -8.38 11.75
N PHE A 90 -4.75 -7.39 11.11
CA PHE A 90 -3.82 -7.64 10.03
C PHE A 90 -2.68 -6.62 10.07
N ILE A 91 -1.56 -7.04 10.66
CA ILE A 91 -0.35 -6.23 10.75
C ILE A 91 0.73 -6.85 9.87
N VAL A 92 1.42 -6.00 9.11
CA VAL A 92 2.58 -6.36 8.30
C VAL A 92 3.71 -5.39 8.61
N ILE A 93 4.85 -5.89 9.08
CA ILE A 93 6.03 -5.08 9.40
C ILE A 93 7.21 -5.63 8.61
N THR A 94 7.93 -4.76 7.90
CA THR A 94 9.01 -5.18 7.01
C THR A 94 10.03 -4.07 6.76
N ASN A 95 11.23 -4.45 6.30
CA ASN A 95 12.28 -3.54 5.84
C ASN A 95 12.90 -4.05 4.54
N SER A 96 13.52 -3.15 3.80
CA SER A 96 14.40 -3.47 2.66
C SER A 96 15.41 -2.33 2.43
N THR A 97 16.43 -2.60 1.62
CA THR A 97 17.47 -1.62 1.33
C THR A 97 16.96 -0.44 0.49
N ALA A 98 15.94 -0.66 -0.32
CA ALA A 98 15.34 0.37 -1.18
C ALA A 98 13.85 0.09 -1.40
N LEU A 99 13.08 1.15 -1.65
CA LEU A 99 11.69 1.04 -2.09
C LEU A 99 11.47 1.85 -3.37
N LYS A 100 11.13 1.18 -4.47
CA LYS A 100 10.86 1.78 -5.78
C LYS A 100 9.37 1.84 -6.10
N GLU A 101 8.62 0.86 -5.62
CA GLU A 101 7.18 0.79 -5.85
C GLU A 101 6.44 0.23 -4.63
N PHE A 102 5.35 0.89 -4.25
CA PHE A 102 4.41 0.43 -3.25
C PHE A 102 3.01 0.35 -3.85
N LYS A 103 2.45 -0.84 -3.91
CA LYS A 103 1.09 -1.10 -4.38
C LYS A 103 0.23 -1.62 -3.25
N MET A 104 -0.94 -1.01 -3.07
CA MET A 104 -1.94 -1.50 -2.14
C MET A 104 -3.32 -1.53 -2.80
N ALA A 105 -4.02 -2.65 -2.67
CA ALA A 105 -5.41 -2.82 -3.04
C ALA A 105 -6.22 -3.25 -1.82
N GLY A 106 -7.27 -2.48 -1.50
CA GLY A 106 -8.11 -2.69 -0.31
C GLY A 106 -8.10 -1.50 0.64
N GLY A 107 -7.97 -1.74 1.93
CA GLY A 107 -8.05 -0.68 2.94
C GLY A 107 -7.13 -0.89 4.13
N GLY A 108 -6.73 0.24 4.75
CA GLY A 108 -5.90 0.20 5.95
C GLY A 108 -5.00 1.41 6.12
N ASN A 109 -4.06 1.30 7.06
CA ASN A 109 -3.08 2.33 7.35
C ASN A 109 -1.69 1.83 6.98
N CYS A 110 -1.04 2.53 6.05
CA CYS A 110 0.29 2.19 5.58
C CYS A 110 1.27 3.30 5.96
N ASP A 111 2.20 2.99 6.85
CA ASP A 111 3.32 3.85 7.21
C ASP A 111 4.58 3.36 6.46
N LEU A 112 5.03 4.14 5.50
CA LEU A 112 6.25 3.86 4.74
C LEU A 112 7.51 4.38 5.45
N GLY A 113 7.35 4.83 6.71
CA GLY A 113 8.44 5.26 7.56
C GLY A 113 8.96 6.66 7.26
N LYS A 114 10.17 6.92 7.76
CA LYS A 114 10.86 8.20 7.61
C LYS A 114 12.17 8.03 6.85
N GLY A 115 12.50 9.05 6.05
CA GLY A 115 13.80 9.14 5.40
C GLY A 115 13.93 8.24 4.18
N LEU A 116 12.82 7.84 3.55
CA LEU A 116 12.87 7.15 2.26
C LEU A 116 13.71 7.96 1.27
N ASN A 117 14.70 7.31 0.67
CA ASN A 117 15.57 7.96 -0.30
C ASN A 117 15.74 7.09 -1.56
N GLY A 118 15.94 7.75 -2.69
CA GLY A 118 16.11 7.04 -3.95
C GLY A 118 15.84 7.91 -5.17
N LYS A 119 16.04 7.31 -6.35
CA LYS A 119 15.80 8.01 -7.63
C LYS A 119 14.32 8.07 -8.00
N LYS A 120 13.56 7.02 -7.69
CA LYS A 120 12.15 6.91 -8.04
C LYS A 120 11.40 6.18 -6.94
N LEU A 121 10.21 6.71 -6.59
CA LEU A 121 9.19 6.00 -5.81
C LEU A 121 7.86 6.11 -6.53
N GLU A 122 7.20 5.00 -6.73
CA GLU A 122 5.84 4.93 -7.26
C GLU A 122 4.89 4.40 -6.19
N ILE A 123 3.85 5.16 -5.87
CA ILE A 123 2.81 4.78 -4.93
C ILE A 123 1.52 4.57 -5.71
N ARG A 124 0.99 3.34 -5.71
CA ARG A 124 -0.29 2.98 -6.30
C ARG A 124 -1.26 2.50 -5.23
N PHE A 125 -2.34 3.22 -5.05
CA PHE A 125 -3.33 2.94 -4.04
C PHE A 125 -4.73 2.80 -4.65
N ALA A 126 -5.31 1.62 -4.53
CA ALA A 126 -6.67 1.34 -4.97
C ALA A 126 -7.53 0.91 -3.79
N GLY A 127 -8.41 1.82 -3.30
CA GLY A 127 -9.28 1.53 -2.17
C GLY A 127 -9.46 2.68 -1.20
N GLY A 128 -9.48 2.39 0.10
CA GLY A 128 -9.69 3.36 1.17
C GLY A 128 -8.66 3.21 2.30
N GLY A 129 -8.36 4.30 2.99
CA GLY A 129 -7.40 4.29 4.11
C GLY A 129 -6.33 5.37 3.97
N THR A 130 -5.18 5.17 4.59
CA THR A 130 -4.12 6.17 4.64
C THR A 130 -2.77 5.58 4.26
N ILE A 131 -2.03 6.29 3.41
CA ILE A 131 -0.60 6.05 3.17
C ILE A 131 0.17 7.26 3.69
N LYS A 132 1.22 7.00 4.46
CA LYS A 132 2.08 8.03 5.03
C LYS A 132 3.55 7.74 4.71
N ALA A 133 4.29 8.79 4.32
CA ALA A 133 5.74 8.75 4.18
C ALA A 133 6.32 10.10 4.61
N ASP A 134 7.19 10.07 5.61
CA ASP A 134 7.77 11.29 6.19
C ASP A 134 9.23 11.49 5.77
N SER A 135 9.61 12.76 5.57
CA SER A 135 11.00 13.18 5.32
C SER A 135 11.63 12.43 4.13
N ILE A 136 10.88 12.24 3.06
CA ILE A 136 11.38 11.56 1.86
C ILE A 136 12.42 12.42 1.14
N ALA A 137 13.37 11.77 0.46
CA ALA A 137 14.37 12.38 -0.42
C ALA A 137 14.41 11.60 -1.76
N ILE A 138 13.43 11.85 -2.61
CA ILE A 138 13.18 11.09 -3.84
C ILE A 138 13.28 12.02 -5.05
N THR A 139 14.09 11.69 -6.06
CA THR A 139 14.18 12.53 -7.28
C THR A 139 12.83 12.58 -8.00
N ARG A 140 12.17 11.44 -8.22
CA ARG A 140 10.86 11.37 -8.87
C ARG A 140 9.85 10.58 -8.04
N LEU A 141 8.73 11.23 -7.71
CA LEU A 141 7.61 10.65 -7.00
C LEU A 141 6.37 10.58 -7.89
N ASP A 142 5.89 9.38 -8.16
CA ASP A 142 4.66 9.14 -8.91
C ASP A 142 3.59 8.59 -7.95
N CYS A 143 2.46 9.28 -7.79
CA CYS A 143 1.33 8.86 -6.94
C CYS A 143 0.10 8.60 -7.81
N GLU A 144 -0.41 7.38 -7.81
CA GLU A 144 -1.64 6.98 -8.49
C GLU A 144 -2.65 6.45 -7.48
N ILE A 145 -3.79 7.14 -7.35
CA ILE A 145 -4.79 6.86 -6.32
C ILE A 145 -6.14 6.63 -6.99
N ALA A 146 -6.76 5.50 -6.71
CA ALA A 146 -8.10 5.16 -7.17
C ALA A 146 -8.99 4.81 -5.96
N GLY A 147 -10.00 5.62 -5.66
CA GLY A 147 -10.90 5.40 -4.53
C GLY A 147 -10.99 6.57 -3.57
N SER A 148 -11.07 6.30 -2.26
CA SER A 148 -11.31 7.31 -1.21
C SER A 148 -10.16 7.38 -0.20
N GLY A 149 -8.93 7.21 -0.67
CA GLY A 149 -7.75 7.17 0.18
C GLY A 149 -7.16 8.56 0.51
N THR A 150 -6.37 8.60 1.57
CA THR A 150 -5.54 9.74 1.93
C THR A 150 -4.06 9.38 1.76
N VAL A 151 -3.29 10.22 1.08
CA VAL A 151 -1.83 10.09 1.00
C VAL A 151 -1.21 11.31 1.67
N SER A 152 -0.35 11.09 2.66
CA SER A 152 0.34 12.14 3.42
C SER A 152 1.85 12.03 3.19
N LEU A 153 2.46 13.09 2.70
CA LEU A 153 3.87 13.11 2.29
C LEU A 153 4.57 14.35 2.86
N SER A 154 5.81 14.17 3.29
CA SER A 154 6.70 15.28 3.65
C SER A 154 8.15 15.00 3.22
N GLY A 155 8.97 16.05 3.05
CA GLY A 155 10.36 15.95 2.64
C GLY A 155 10.66 16.71 1.36
N LYS A 156 11.39 16.10 0.42
CA LYS A 156 11.82 16.73 -0.84
C LYS A 156 11.72 15.79 -2.03
N THR A 157 11.30 16.34 -3.18
CA THR A 157 11.34 15.68 -4.48
C THR A 157 11.60 16.70 -5.58
N GLU A 158 12.31 16.32 -6.63
CA GLU A 158 12.47 17.21 -7.79
C GLU A 158 11.17 17.22 -8.62
N LYS A 159 10.59 16.04 -8.86
CA LYS A 159 9.39 15.90 -9.69
C LYS A 159 8.31 15.08 -8.99
N MET A 160 7.11 15.64 -8.89
CA MET A 160 5.94 14.97 -8.37
C MET A 160 4.85 14.87 -9.42
N ASN A 161 4.38 13.65 -9.69
CA ASN A 161 3.23 13.40 -10.55
C ASN A 161 2.10 12.77 -9.73
N ILE A 162 0.93 13.38 -9.79
CA ILE A 162 -0.27 12.89 -9.12
C ILE A 162 -1.30 12.51 -10.17
N LYS A 163 -1.84 11.29 -10.07
CA LYS A 163 -3.04 10.87 -10.77
C LYS A 163 -4.04 10.40 -9.74
N SER A 164 -5.23 10.96 -9.76
CA SER A 164 -6.28 10.59 -8.83
C SER A 164 -7.61 10.36 -9.54
N ALA A 165 -8.29 9.29 -9.16
CA ALA A 165 -9.65 8.99 -9.60
C ALA A 165 -10.52 8.59 -8.40
N GLY A 166 -11.58 9.36 -8.12
CA GLY A 166 -12.47 9.13 -6.99
C GLY A 166 -12.53 10.32 -6.02
N SER A 167 -12.63 10.03 -4.72
CA SER A 167 -12.77 11.04 -3.65
C SER A 167 -11.55 11.00 -2.74
N SER A 168 -10.37 11.28 -3.26
CA SER A 168 -9.11 11.15 -2.52
C SER A 168 -8.64 12.46 -1.91
N LYS A 169 -7.77 12.34 -0.90
CA LYS A 169 -7.08 13.47 -0.27
C LYS A 169 -5.55 13.27 -0.32
N ILE A 170 -4.84 14.30 -0.81
CA ILE A 170 -3.37 14.31 -0.84
C ILE A 170 -2.89 15.45 0.02
N LYS A 171 -2.17 15.14 1.08
CA LYS A 171 -1.57 16.07 2.02
C LYS A 171 -0.07 16.09 1.79
N ALA A 172 0.41 17.06 1.04
CA ALA A 172 1.82 17.24 0.73
C ALA A 172 2.35 18.62 1.16
N PHE A 173 1.70 19.28 2.10
CA PHE A 173 2.08 20.60 2.59
C PHE A 173 3.52 20.67 3.16
N GLY A 174 4.03 19.54 3.66
CA GLY A 174 5.42 19.42 4.12
C GLY A 174 6.39 18.87 3.07
N LEU A 175 6.00 18.80 1.78
CA LEU A 175 6.82 18.28 0.69
C LEU A 175 7.26 19.41 -0.25
N GLU A 176 8.55 19.68 -0.28
CA GLU A 176 9.15 20.60 -1.26
C GLU A 176 9.27 19.88 -2.61
N THR A 177 8.80 20.51 -3.70
CA THR A 177 8.94 19.98 -5.07
C THR A 177 9.27 21.09 -6.07
N GLU A 178 10.10 20.80 -7.07
CA GLU A 178 10.44 21.74 -8.14
C GLU A 178 9.40 21.68 -9.28
N GLU A 179 8.92 20.49 -9.62
CA GLU A 179 7.91 20.30 -10.66
C GLU A 179 6.74 19.47 -10.13
N LEU A 180 5.53 20.00 -10.30
CA LEU A 180 4.30 19.29 -9.96
C LEU A 180 3.40 19.12 -11.18
N THR A 181 3.00 17.89 -11.46
CA THR A 181 1.94 17.58 -12.41
C THR A 181 0.79 16.89 -11.69
N CYS A 182 -0.42 17.41 -11.86
CA CYS A 182 -1.61 16.81 -11.26
C CYS A 182 -2.69 16.54 -12.31
N LYS A 183 -3.24 15.31 -12.30
CA LYS A 183 -4.39 14.92 -13.09
C LYS A 183 -5.41 14.27 -12.15
N ALA A 184 -6.57 14.90 -12.00
CA ALA A 184 -7.61 14.42 -11.10
C ALA A 184 -8.93 14.23 -11.85
N ALA A 185 -9.63 13.15 -11.55
CA ALA A 185 -10.98 12.86 -11.97
C ALA A 185 -11.82 12.53 -10.74
N GLY A 186 -12.90 13.28 -10.49
CA GLY A 186 -13.71 13.17 -9.28
C GLY A 186 -13.42 14.27 -8.26
N SER A 187 -13.70 14.02 -6.98
CA SER A 187 -13.58 15.00 -5.89
C SER A 187 -12.24 14.83 -5.16
N THR A 188 -11.15 15.23 -5.81
CA THR A 188 -9.79 15.17 -5.20
C THR A 188 -9.46 16.47 -4.49
N HIS A 189 -8.99 16.38 -3.24
CA HIS A 189 -8.47 17.50 -2.47
C HIS A 189 -6.95 17.37 -2.33
N ILE A 190 -6.22 18.41 -2.76
CA ILE A 190 -4.74 18.42 -2.75
C ILE A 190 -4.27 19.62 -1.96
N GLU A 191 -3.51 19.38 -0.90
CA GLU A 191 -2.83 20.35 -0.05
C GLU A 191 -1.31 20.25 -0.33
N ILE A 192 -0.70 21.31 -0.93
CA ILE A 192 0.74 21.36 -1.27
C ILE A 192 1.33 22.63 -0.69
#